data_59cba18297eedfd6ffbd99edd49b6dd7
#
_entry.id   59cba18297eedfd6ffbd99edd49b6dd7
#
_cell.length_a   1.000
_cell.length_b   1.000
_cell.length_c   1.000
_cell.angle_alpha   90.00
_cell.angle_beta   90.00
_cell.angle_gamma   90.00
#
_symmetry.space_group_name_H-M   'P 1'
#
loop_
_entity.id
_entity.type
_entity.pdbx_description
1 polymer ?
#
loop_
_entity_poly.entity_id
_entity_poly.type
_entity_poly.pdbx_seq_one_letter_code
_entity_poly.pdbx_strand_id
1 'polypeptide(L)'
;MPKQMAAPGKRRVRGSSTGRPIMALLDLLGRRWTLRILWELRGAPLTSRALRAACDDASPTILQTRLDELREASLVELMPESGYGLTALGLEFAENFMPLVRFAERWSKRAAN
;
A
#
# COMPACT_ATOMS: atom_id res chain seq x y z
N MET A 1 15.30 13.82 12.22
CA MET A 1 14.44 13.42 12.15
C MET A 1 13.75 13.86 11.31
N PRO A 2 13.46 13.39 10.85
CA PRO A 2 12.78 13.69 9.83
C PRO A 2 11.61 14.24 10.25
N LYS A 3 11.32 14.95 9.50
CA LYS A 3 10.29 15.47 9.63
C LYS A 3 9.53 14.52 10.17
N GLN A 4 9.22 14.57 10.99
CA GLN A 4 8.47 13.82 11.51
C GLN A 4 7.32 13.76 10.88
N MET A 5 7.14 12.92 10.16
CA MET A 5 6.02 12.77 9.61
C MET A 5 5.10 12.60 10.65
N ALA A 6 4.17 13.24 10.69
CA ALA A 6 3.16 13.09 11.63
C ALA A 6 2.71 11.66 11.54
N ALA A 7 2.58 11.04 12.65
CA ALA A 7 2.09 9.67 12.65
C ALA A 7 0.76 9.65 11.94
N PRO A 8 0.51 8.70 11.09
CA PRO A 8 -0.75 8.64 10.36
C PRO A 8 -1.97 8.68 11.24
N GLY A 9 -1.90 8.09 12.43
CA GLY A 9 -3.03 8.08 13.31
C GLY A 9 -3.39 9.41 13.89
N LYS A 10 -2.51 10.42 13.76
CA LYS A 10 -2.82 11.71 14.26
C LYS A 10 -3.38 12.63 13.20
N ARG A 11 -3.43 12.18 11.94
CA ARG A 11 -4.00 12.98 10.93
C ARG A 11 -5.44 12.74 10.87
N ARG A 12 -6.19 13.77 10.41
CA ARG A 12 -7.57 13.59 10.23
C ARG A 12 -7.73 12.77 9.02
N VAL A 13 -8.41 11.69 9.04
CA VAL A 13 -8.64 10.86 7.86
C VAL A 13 -10.07 10.96 7.44
N ARG A 14 -10.29 10.82 6.14
CA ARG A 14 -11.59 10.89 5.58
C ARG A 14 -12.46 9.81 6.15
N GLY A 15 -13.59 10.11 6.60
CA GLY A 15 -14.52 9.11 7.13
C GLY A 15 -14.27 8.73 8.57
N SER A 16 -13.29 9.36 9.23
CA SER A 16 -13.01 9.03 10.60
C SER A 16 -12.87 10.30 11.41
N SER A 17 -13.51 10.36 12.53
CA SER A 17 -13.36 11.49 13.42
C SER A 17 -12.53 11.11 14.63
N THR A 18 -12.04 9.89 14.72
CA THR A 18 -11.32 9.43 15.90
C THR A 18 -9.83 9.62 15.82
N GLY A 19 -9.26 9.70 14.63
CA GLY A 19 -7.82 9.80 14.49
C GLY A 19 -7.06 8.55 14.89
N ARG A 20 -7.73 7.42 15.08
CA ARG A 20 -7.04 6.21 15.47
C ARG A 20 -6.13 5.73 14.34
N PRO A 21 -4.97 5.20 14.67
CA PRO A 21 -4.05 4.72 13.64
C PRO A 21 -4.68 3.72 12.68
N ILE A 22 -5.49 2.80 13.19
CA ILE A 22 -6.08 1.81 12.29
C ILE A 22 -7.00 2.49 11.27
N MET A 23 -7.70 3.55 11.65
CA MET A 23 -8.59 4.22 10.71
C MET A 23 -7.80 4.95 9.64
N ALA A 24 -6.65 5.53 10.00
CA ALA A 24 -5.79 6.17 9.03
C ALA A 24 -5.25 5.13 8.04
N LEU A 25 -4.86 3.97 8.53
CA LEU A 25 -4.37 2.92 7.68
C LEU A 25 -5.45 2.43 6.73
N LEU A 26 -6.66 2.21 7.24
CA LEU A 26 -7.75 1.73 6.41
C LEU A 26 -8.11 2.75 5.33
N ASP A 27 -8.07 4.04 5.67
CA ASP A 27 -8.34 5.06 4.68
C ASP A 27 -7.30 5.00 3.54
N LEU A 28 -6.04 4.84 3.90
CA LEU A 28 -4.98 4.75 2.90
C LEU A 28 -5.17 3.49 2.06
N LEU A 29 -5.37 2.34 2.70
CA LEU A 29 -5.46 1.08 1.98
C LEU A 29 -6.72 0.97 1.14
N GLY A 30 -7.74 1.76 1.46
CA GLY A 30 -8.99 1.71 0.73
C GLY A 30 -8.98 2.46 -0.59
N ARG A 31 -7.91 3.17 -0.88
CA ARG A 31 -7.83 3.90 -2.14
C ARG A 31 -7.55 2.94 -3.28
N ARG A 32 -8.11 3.27 -4.43
CA ARG A 32 -7.96 2.39 -5.57
C ARG A 32 -6.50 2.16 -5.91
N TRP A 33 -6.13 0.93 -6.16
CA TRP A 33 -4.81 0.47 -6.54
C TRP A 33 -3.79 0.38 -5.42
N THR A 34 -4.07 0.93 -4.24
CA THR A 34 -3.08 0.94 -3.16
C THR A 34 -2.65 -0.45 -2.75
N LEU A 35 -3.61 -1.32 -2.45
CA LEU A 35 -3.28 -2.67 -2.02
C LEU A 35 -2.64 -3.47 -3.17
N ARG A 36 -3.07 -3.23 -4.39
CA ARG A 36 -2.48 -3.93 -5.53
C ARG A 36 -1.01 -3.54 -5.70
N ILE A 37 -0.70 -2.27 -5.53
CA ILE A 37 0.68 -1.82 -5.64
C ILE A 37 1.53 -2.48 -4.55
N LEU A 38 1.05 -2.47 -3.31
CA LEU A 38 1.80 -3.10 -2.22
C LEU A 38 1.99 -4.59 -2.49
N TRP A 39 0.97 -5.24 -3.02
CA TRP A 39 1.04 -6.66 -3.35
C TRP A 39 2.10 -6.91 -4.43
N GLU A 40 2.10 -6.08 -5.48
CA GLU A 40 3.03 -6.30 -6.57
C GLU A 40 4.48 -6.02 -6.16
N LEU A 41 4.69 -5.16 -5.18
CA LEU A 41 6.05 -4.84 -4.73
C LEU A 41 6.57 -5.79 -3.67
N ARG A 42 5.77 -6.73 -3.22
CA ARG A 42 6.19 -7.57 -2.09
C ARG A 42 7.38 -8.47 -2.38
N GLY A 43 7.61 -8.78 -3.61
CA GLY A 43 8.70 -9.70 -3.96
C GLY A 43 10.00 -9.02 -4.34
N ALA A 44 9.93 -7.86 -4.96
CA ALA A 44 11.11 -7.15 -5.42
C ALA A 44 10.69 -5.78 -5.91
N PRO A 45 11.62 -4.84 -5.99
CA PRO A 45 11.30 -3.52 -6.52
C PRO A 45 10.90 -3.59 -7.99
N LEU A 46 10.09 -2.66 -8.43
CA LEU A 46 9.66 -2.58 -9.81
C LEU A 46 9.81 -1.14 -10.29
N THR A 47 10.21 -0.99 -11.54
CA THR A 47 10.21 0.33 -12.16
C THR A 47 8.77 0.78 -12.36
N SER A 48 8.58 2.06 -12.63
CA SER A 48 7.24 2.57 -12.91
C SER A 48 6.59 1.80 -14.03
N ARG A 49 7.34 1.53 -15.08
CA ARG A 49 6.80 0.83 -16.23
C ARG A 49 6.39 -0.60 -15.86
N ALA A 50 7.26 -1.30 -15.14
CA ALA A 50 6.97 -2.68 -14.77
C ALA A 50 5.77 -2.74 -13.82
N LEU A 51 5.67 -1.76 -12.91
CA LEU A 51 4.56 -1.73 -11.98
C LEU A 51 3.25 -1.47 -12.72
N ARG A 52 3.28 -0.58 -13.69
CA ARG A 52 2.08 -0.30 -14.46
C ARG A 52 1.61 -1.55 -15.19
N ALA A 53 2.55 -2.29 -15.78
CA ALA A 53 2.19 -3.50 -16.47
C ALA A 53 1.61 -4.54 -15.50
N ALA A 54 2.18 -4.62 -14.30
CA ALA A 54 1.69 -5.57 -13.30
C ALA A 54 0.30 -5.19 -12.80
N CYS A 55 -0.04 -3.90 -12.88
CA CYS A 55 -1.33 -3.42 -12.45
C CYS A 55 -2.29 -3.26 -13.63
N ASP A 56 -2.16 -4.13 -14.61
CA ASP A 56 -3.10 -4.16 -15.74
C ASP A 56 -3.16 -2.83 -16.47
N ASP A 57 -2.00 -2.20 -16.63
CA ASP A 57 -1.89 -0.94 -17.35
C ASP A 57 -2.76 0.16 -16.78
N ALA A 58 -2.84 0.21 -15.46
CA ALA A 58 -3.56 1.29 -14.80
C ALA A 58 -2.98 2.64 -15.22
N SER A 59 -3.79 3.67 -15.08
CA SER A 59 -3.38 5.02 -15.47
C SER A 59 -2.08 5.43 -14.80
N PRO A 60 -1.11 5.95 -15.57
CA PRO A 60 0.14 6.39 -14.96
C PRO A 60 -0.06 7.47 -13.90
N THR A 61 -1.02 8.37 -14.14
CA THR A 61 -1.29 9.43 -13.19
C THR A 61 -1.80 8.89 -11.87
N ILE A 62 -2.71 7.94 -11.93
CA ILE A 62 -3.25 7.36 -10.70
C ILE A 62 -2.18 6.56 -9.97
N LEU A 63 -1.38 5.78 -10.70
CA LEU A 63 -0.32 5.04 -10.06
C LEU A 63 0.68 5.96 -9.39
N GLN A 64 1.04 7.05 -10.04
CA GLN A 64 2.00 7.97 -9.45
C GLN A 64 1.42 8.60 -8.19
N THR A 65 0.15 8.97 -8.21
CA THR A 65 -0.50 9.52 -7.03
C THR A 65 -0.46 8.53 -5.87
N ARG A 66 -0.77 7.27 -6.14
CA ARG A 66 -0.75 6.27 -5.09
C ARG A 66 0.65 6.00 -4.57
N LEU A 67 1.64 5.99 -5.46
CA LEU A 67 3.02 5.80 -5.04
C LEU A 67 3.49 6.95 -4.15
N ASP A 68 3.11 8.18 -4.50
CA ASP A 68 3.48 9.32 -3.68
C ASP A 68 2.85 9.22 -2.30
N GLU A 69 1.59 8.79 -2.22
CA GLU A 69 0.92 8.62 -0.95
C GLU A 69 1.59 7.52 -0.12
N LEU A 70 1.99 6.44 -0.76
CA LEU A 70 2.64 5.34 -0.04
C LEU A 70 4.04 5.73 0.42
N ARG A 71 4.72 6.56 -0.35
CA ARG A 71 6.02 7.07 0.07
C ARG A 71 5.86 8.00 1.26
N GLU A 72 4.84 8.84 1.23
CA GLU A 72 4.59 9.73 2.35
C GLU A 72 4.23 8.93 3.60
N ALA A 73 3.59 7.80 3.44
CA ALA A 73 3.25 6.92 4.56
C ALA A 73 4.43 6.03 4.96
N SER A 74 5.57 6.16 4.30
CA SER A 74 6.78 5.40 4.61
C SER A 74 6.68 3.91 4.34
N LEU A 75 5.75 3.51 3.48
CA LEU A 75 5.61 2.10 3.14
C LEU A 75 6.37 1.74 1.85
N VAL A 76 6.63 2.74 1.02
CA VAL A 76 7.31 2.53 -0.27
C VAL A 76 8.42 3.55 -0.39
N GLU A 77 9.48 3.18 -1.06
CA GLU A 77 10.58 4.10 -1.32
C GLU A 77 11.00 3.99 -2.78
N LEU A 78 11.58 5.04 -3.29
CA LEU A 78 12.09 5.05 -4.67
C LEU A 78 13.58 4.78 -4.59
N MET A 79 14.03 3.72 -5.23
CA MET A 79 15.44 3.37 -5.25
C MET A 79 16.00 3.74 -6.60
N PRO A 80 17.11 4.45 -6.63
CA PRO A 80 17.58 5.05 -7.88
C PRO A 80 17.71 4.09 -9.06
N GLU A 81 18.14 2.89 -8.81
CA GLU A 81 18.35 1.99 -9.93
C GLU A 81 17.37 0.86 -10.04
N SER A 82 16.54 0.68 -9.04
CA SER A 82 15.64 -0.46 -9.02
C SER A 82 14.18 -0.09 -9.17
N GLY A 83 13.87 1.16 -8.98
CA GLY A 83 12.48 1.60 -9.03
C GLY A 83 11.87 1.69 -7.65
N TYR A 84 10.59 1.42 -7.55
CA TYR A 84 9.88 1.51 -6.28
C TYR A 84 9.93 0.17 -5.56
N GLY A 85 10.12 0.22 -4.25
CA GLY A 85 10.15 -1.00 -3.45
C GLY A 85 9.56 -0.74 -2.09
N LEU A 86 9.33 -1.81 -1.33
CA LEU A 86 8.81 -1.66 0.02
C LEU A 86 9.94 -1.27 0.96
N THR A 87 9.63 -0.37 1.87
CA THR A 87 10.56 -0.05 2.96
C THR A 87 10.52 -1.21 3.96
N ALA A 88 11.34 -1.12 5.01
CA ALA A 88 11.26 -2.11 6.09
C ALA A 88 9.85 -2.13 6.68
N LEU A 89 9.24 -0.95 6.84
CA LEU A 89 7.88 -0.87 7.35
C LEU A 89 6.89 -1.49 6.35
N GLY A 90 7.12 -1.26 5.06
CA GLY A 90 6.28 -1.87 4.04
C GLY A 90 6.37 -3.39 4.03
N LEU A 91 7.57 -3.92 4.29
CA LEU A 91 7.73 -5.36 4.39
C LEU A 91 7.01 -5.90 5.62
N GLU A 92 7.05 -5.17 6.71
CA GLU A 92 6.31 -5.56 7.90
C GLU A 92 4.81 -5.57 7.62
N PHE A 93 4.33 -4.58 6.88
CA PHE A 93 2.93 -4.57 6.48
C PHE A 93 2.59 -5.81 5.66
N ALA A 94 3.47 -6.17 4.71
CA ALA A 94 3.21 -7.32 3.86
C ALA A 94 3.09 -8.60 4.69
N GLU A 95 3.91 -8.74 5.72
CA GLU A 95 3.83 -9.90 6.59
C GLU A 95 2.51 -9.96 7.33
N ASN A 96 2.00 -8.81 7.73
CA ASN A 96 0.72 -8.75 8.41
C ASN A 96 -0.46 -8.93 7.44
N PHE A 97 -0.22 -8.70 6.17
CA PHE A 97 -1.26 -8.82 5.17
C PHE A 97 -1.44 -10.27 4.71
N MET A 98 -0.40 -11.09 4.80
CA MET A 98 -0.49 -12.47 4.30
C MET A 98 -1.56 -13.33 4.97
N PRO A 99 -1.79 -13.20 6.28
CA PRO A 99 -2.90 -13.94 6.88
C PRO A 99 -4.24 -13.56 6.27
N LEU A 100 -4.38 -12.31 5.85
CA LEU A 100 -5.61 -11.87 5.21
C LEU A 100 -5.78 -12.52 3.84
N VAL A 101 -4.69 -12.72 3.13
CA VAL A 101 -4.74 -13.40 1.85
C VAL A 101 -5.26 -14.82 2.04
N ARG A 102 -4.75 -15.51 3.06
CA ARG A 102 -5.21 -16.86 3.34
C ARG A 102 -6.67 -16.87 3.76
N PHE A 103 -7.08 -15.86 4.52
CA PHE A 103 -8.49 -15.75 4.88
C PHE A 103 -9.33 -15.56 3.62
N ALA A 104 -8.86 -14.75 2.68
CA ALA A 104 -9.63 -14.49 1.46
C ALA A 104 -9.88 -15.77 0.69
N GLU A 105 -8.91 -16.67 0.67
CA GLU A 105 -9.09 -17.93 -0.02
C GLU A 105 -10.16 -18.78 0.63
N ARG A 106 -10.17 -18.83 1.97
CA ARG A 106 -11.20 -19.59 2.67
C ARG A 106 -12.57 -18.95 2.48
N TRP A 107 -12.60 -17.62 2.56
CA TRP A 107 -13.84 -16.89 2.38
C TRP A 107 -14.42 -17.13 0.99
N SER A 108 -13.56 -17.10 -0.02
CA SER A 108 -14.01 -17.29 -1.39
C SER A 108 -14.63 -18.68 -1.57
N LYS A 109 -14.03 -19.70 -0.99
CA LYS A 109 -14.58 -21.05 -1.10
C LYS A 109 -15.90 -21.15 -0.40
N ARG A 110 -16.02 -20.55 0.80
CA ARG A 110 -17.28 -20.60 1.51
C ARG A 110 -18.34 -19.84 0.78
N ALA A 111 -18.01 -18.67 0.24
CA ALA A 111 -18.99 -17.85 -0.44
C ALA A 111 -19.46 -18.49 -1.74
N ALA A 112 -18.65 -19.36 -2.32
CA ALA A 112 -19.01 -19.98 -3.57
C ALA A 112 -19.98 -21.15 -3.37
N ASN A 113 -20.13 -21.64 -2.15
CA ASN A 113 -21.02 -22.79 -1.91
C ASN A 113 -22.44 -22.40 -1.53
#